data_498edc354fa8e368ca3eaf3c7ab91cf6
#
_entry.id   498edc354fa8e368ca3eaf3c7ab91cf6
#
_cell.length_a   1.000
_cell.length_b   1.000
_cell.length_c   1.000
_cell.angle_alpha   90.00
_cell.angle_beta   90.00
_cell.angle_gamma   90.00
#
_symmetry.space_group_name_H-M   'P 1'
#
loop_
_entity.id
_entity.type
_entity.pdbx_description
1 polymer ?
#
loop_
_entity_poly.entity_id
_entity_poly.type
_entity_poly.pdbx_seq_one_letter_code
_entity_poly.pdbx_strand_id
1 'polypeptide(L)'
;MIVKRKPLNLWERLYLPAIIGGFKVTLRHFFKKKVTMQYPEEKWVVPPGYRGAPYLVWDQEGNTKCVSCQLCEFVCPPKAIKITPPGPAGQLADRPNAEKMPAEFEINMLRCIFCGFCQEVCPEEAIFLQKDYSLTGTSRTEMIYNKERLLELGGTHTGVQKWKHKADEAKAQETFPVTF
;
A
#
# COMPACT_ATOMS: atom_id res chain seq x y z
N MET A 1 -4.84 19.67 -34.88
CA MET A 1 -3.50 20.24 -35.18
C MET A 1 -2.83 19.38 -36.22
N ILE A 2 -2.71 19.83 -37.50
CA ILE A 2 -2.11 19.05 -38.58
C ILE A 2 -0.61 19.36 -38.56
N VAL A 3 0.20 18.38 -38.16
CA VAL A 3 1.66 18.52 -38.14
C VAL A 3 2.19 18.36 -39.58
N LYS A 4 2.61 19.45 -40.19
CA LYS A 4 3.33 19.41 -41.49
C LYS A 4 4.72 18.86 -41.27
N ARG A 5 4.95 17.62 -41.71
CA ARG A 5 6.27 16.98 -41.68
C ARG A 5 7.11 17.50 -42.86
N LYS A 6 8.36 17.84 -42.57
CA LYS A 6 9.34 18.21 -43.60
C LYS A 6 9.62 16.99 -44.51
N PRO A 7 9.73 17.16 -45.85
CA PRO A 7 10.07 16.06 -46.72
C PRO A 7 11.47 15.52 -46.35
N LEU A 8 11.58 14.22 -46.28
CA LEU A 8 12.84 13.53 -45.94
C LEU A 8 13.89 13.74 -47.04
N ASN A 9 15.09 14.06 -46.62
CA ASN A 9 16.25 14.14 -47.50
C ASN A 9 16.67 12.72 -47.93
N LEU A 10 17.45 12.59 -49.04
CA LEU A 10 17.84 11.29 -49.62
C LEU A 10 18.59 10.39 -48.60
N TRP A 11 19.42 11.00 -47.75
CA TRP A 11 20.11 10.33 -46.64
C TRP A 11 19.17 9.87 -45.53
N GLU A 12 18.13 10.62 -45.24
CA GLU A 12 17.13 10.25 -44.28
C GLU A 12 16.23 9.11 -44.79
N ARG A 13 16.01 9.02 -46.12
CA ARG A 13 15.31 7.90 -46.76
C ARG A 13 16.05 6.57 -46.66
N LEU A 14 17.40 6.59 -46.63
CA LEU A 14 18.23 5.40 -46.49
C LEU A 14 18.23 4.83 -45.07
N TYR A 15 17.63 5.52 -44.09
CA TYR A 15 17.56 5.13 -42.66
C TYR A 15 18.91 4.87 -41.97
N LEU A 16 20.03 4.82 -42.73
CA LEU A 16 21.37 4.54 -42.21
C LEU A 16 21.80 5.53 -41.09
N PRO A 17 21.63 6.85 -41.22
CA PRO A 17 22.00 7.78 -40.17
C PRO A 17 21.19 7.56 -38.87
N ALA A 18 19.90 7.19 -39.00
CA ALA A 18 19.03 6.88 -37.86
C ALA A 18 19.45 5.61 -37.12
N ILE A 19 19.83 4.55 -37.90
CA ILE A 19 20.36 3.30 -37.36
C ILE A 19 21.65 3.53 -36.60
N ILE A 20 22.59 4.26 -37.20
CA ILE A 20 23.90 4.59 -36.58
C ILE A 20 23.67 5.43 -35.33
N GLY A 21 22.73 6.40 -35.37
CA GLY A 21 22.33 7.18 -34.21
C GLY A 21 21.80 6.31 -33.08
N GLY A 22 20.94 5.34 -33.41
CA GLY A 22 20.39 4.37 -32.43
C GLY A 22 21.51 3.49 -31.82
N PHE A 23 22.40 2.98 -32.64
CA PHE A 23 23.57 2.21 -32.18
C PHE A 23 24.47 3.02 -31.25
N LYS A 24 24.73 4.26 -31.57
CA LYS A 24 25.53 5.14 -30.70
C LYS A 24 24.90 5.33 -29.32
N VAL A 25 23.58 5.47 -29.27
CA VAL A 25 22.82 5.60 -27.97
C VAL A 25 22.91 4.31 -27.17
N THR A 26 22.62 3.16 -27.79
CA THR A 26 22.66 1.86 -27.11
C THR A 26 24.07 1.52 -26.61
N LEU A 27 25.10 1.76 -27.44
CA LEU A 27 26.49 1.54 -27.05
C LEU A 27 26.91 2.43 -25.88
N ARG A 28 26.49 3.70 -25.86
CA ARG A 28 26.72 4.61 -24.72
C ARG A 28 26.09 4.09 -23.46
N HIS A 29 24.85 3.53 -23.53
CA HIS A 29 24.18 2.98 -22.38
C HIS A 29 24.78 1.65 -21.92
N PHE A 30 25.34 0.86 -22.80
CA PHE A 30 26.03 -0.37 -22.44
C PHE A 30 27.21 -0.15 -21.48
N PHE A 31 27.97 0.94 -21.67
CA PHE A 31 29.10 1.30 -20.79
C PHE A 31 28.72 2.15 -19.56
N LYS A 32 27.44 2.52 -19.41
CA LYS A 32 27.00 3.23 -18.20
C LYS A 32 26.93 2.30 -16.99
N LYS A 33 27.16 2.88 -15.80
CA LYS A 33 26.91 2.19 -14.54
C LYS A 33 25.43 1.74 -14.49
N LYS A 34 25.20 0.51 -14.11
CA LYS A 34 23.84 -0.04 -13.93
C LYS A 34 23.14 0.68 -12.79
N VAL A 35 21.87 1.07 -13.00
CA VAL A 35 21.02 1.77 -12.03
C VAL A 35 20.00 0.83 -11.41
N THR A 36 19.82 -0.36 -12.00
CA THR A 36 18.87 -1.37 -11.55
C THR A 36 19.34 -2.00 -10.26
N MET A 37 18.42 -2.11 -9.30
CA MET A 37 18.65 -2.84 -8.04
C MET A 37 18.77 -4.34 -8.33
N GLN A 38 19.68 -5.00 -7.62
CA GLN A 38 19.91 -6.44 -7.72
C GLN A 38 18.98 -7.17 -6.74
N TYR A 39 17.72 -7.30 -7.10
CA TYR A 39 16.79 -8.10 -6.31
C TYR A 39 17.12 -9.60 -6.50
N PRO A 40 17.12 -10.45 -5.42
CA PRO A 40 16.65 -10.18 -4.06
C PRO A 40 17.71 -9.63 -3.09
N GLU A 41 18.98 -9.50 -3.50
CA GLU A 41 20.09 -9.08 -2.64
C GLU A 41 19.90 -7.64 -2.17
N GLU A 42 19.47 -6.77 -3.08
CA GLU A 42 19.13 -5.38 -2.80
C GLU A 42 17.61 -5.19 -2.83
N LYS A 43 17.03 -4.83 -1.70
CA LYS A 43 15.59 -4.50 -1.60
C LYS A 43 15.39 -2.99 -1.58
N TRP A 44 14.33 -2.56 -2.22
CA TRP A 44 13.93 -1.16 -2.22
C TRP A 44 13.60 -0.68 -0.81
N VAL A 45 14.15 0.48 -0.44
CA VAL A 45 13.80 1.15 0.82
C VAL A 45 12.45 1.84 0.64
N VAL A 46 11.45 1.34 1.33
CA VAL A 46 10.07 1.82 1.22
C VAL A 46 9.93 3.18 1.91
N PRO A 47 9.42 4.22 1.22
CA PRO A 47 9.23 5.54 1.79
C PRO A 47 8.20 5.54 2.94
N PRO A 48 8.24 6.52 3.86
CA PRO A 48 7.36 6.58 5.02
C PRO A 48 5.87 6.58 4.69
N GLY A 49 5.48 7.24 3.60
CA GLY A 49 4.07 7.34 3.16
C GLY A 49 3.59 6.20 2.26
N TYR A 50 4.33 5.10 2.16
CA TYR A 50 3.93 3.97 1.34
C TYR A 50 2.67 3.30 1.87
N ARG A 51 1.76 2.96 0.96
CA ARG A 51 0.48 2.30 1.24
C ARG A 51 0.56 0.83 0.87
N GLY A 52 1.05 0.00 1.79
CA GLY A 52 1.11 -1.46 1.63
C GLY A 52 -0.13 -2.14 2.19
N ALA A 53 0.01 -3.38 2.64
CA ALA A 53 -1.12 -4.16 3.12
C ALA A 53 -1.80 -3.55 4.35
N PRO A 54 -3.14 -3.48 4.38
CA PRO A 54 -3.85 -3.09 5.58
C PRO A 54 -3.73 -4.16 6.67
N TYR A 55 -3.67 -3.70 7.92
CA TYR A 55 -3.64 -4.53 9.11
C TYR A 55 -4.43 -3.88 10.25
N LEU A 56 -4.84 -4.69 11.23
CA LEU A 56 -5.49 -4.23 12.46
C LEU A 56 -4.49 -4.19 13.61
N VAL A 57 -4.77 -3.35 14.61
CA VAL A 57 -3.90 -3.23 15.78
C VAL A 57 -4.64 -3.50 17.08
N TRP A 58 -3.87 -3.98 18.07
CA TRP A 58 -4.28 -4.09 19.45
C TRP A 58 -4.07 -2.76 20.18
N ASP A 59 -4.85 -2.52 21.22
CA ASP A 59 -4.56 -1.48 22.20
C ASP A 59 -3.48 -1.95 23.20
N GLN A 60 -3.16 -1.09 24.16
CA GLN A 60 -2.18 -1.42 25.21
C GLN A 60 -2.71 -2.46 26.21
N GLU A 61 -4.03 -2.65 26.26
CA GLU A 61 -4.73 -3.57 27.18
C GLU A 61 -4.93 -4.96 26.53
N GLY A 62 -4.48 -5.13 25.28
CA GLY A 62 -4.63 -6.38 24.54
C GLY A 62 -6.00 -6.60 23.92
N ASN A 63 -6.81 -5.54 23.78
CA ASN A 63 -8.07 -5.59 23.06
C ASN A 63 -7.89 -5.05 21.64
N THR A 64 -8.73 -5.48 20.70
CA THR A 64 -8.71 -4.84 19.38
C THR A 64 -9.26 -3.42 19.47
N LYS A 65 -8.57 -2.46 18.87
CA LYS A 65 -9.07 -1.07 18.78
C LYS A 65 -10.31 -0.92 17.90
N CYS A 66 -10.61 -1.91 17.07
CA CYS A 66 -11.75 -1.89 16.16
C CYS A 66 -13.07 -2.03 16.94
N VAL A 67 -13.97 -1.06 16.76
CA VAL A 67 -15.30 -1.01 17.39
C VAL A 67 -16.44 -1.39 16.44
N SER A 68 -16.13 -2.06 15.34
CA SER A 68 -17.14 -2.56 14.38
C SER A 68 -18.07 -1.49 13.79
N CYS A 69 -17.62 -0.25 13.65
CA CYS A 69 -18.42 0.86 13.13
C CYS A 69 -18.74 0.77 11.62
N GLN A 70 -18.12 -0.16 10.88
CA GLN A 70 -18.31 -0.44 9.45
C GLN A 70 -17.96 0.73 8.50
N LEU A 71 -17.43 1.85 8.96
CA LEU A 71 -17.06 2.98 8.11
C LEU A 71 -16.02 2.61 7.05
N CYS A 72 -15.03 1.79 7.39
CA CYS A 72 -14.02 1.32 6.45
C CYS A 72 -14.59 0.38 5.38
N GLU A 73 -15.60 -0.42 5.70
CA GLU A 73 -16.34 -1.22 4.72
C GLU A 73 -17.15 -0.34 3.77
N PHE A 74 -17.82 0.67 4.32
CA PHE A 74 -18.65 1.60 3.55
C PHE A 74 -17.81 2.41 2.54
N VAL A 75 -16.68 2.96 2.98
CA VAL A 75 -15.82 3.82 2.15
C VAL A 75 -14.97 3.03 1.15
N CYS A 76 -14.84 1.72 1.30
CA CYS A 76 -14.00 0.89 0.45
C CYS A 76 -14.48 0.86 -1.01
N PRO A 77 -13.74 1.44 -1.99
CA PRO A 77 -14.19 1.49 -3.38
C PRO A 77 -14.38 0.10 -4.01
N PRO A 78 -13.43 -0.86 -3.87
CA PRO A 78 -13.57 -2.20 -4.44
C PRO A 78 -14.39 -3.15 -3.56
N LYS A 79 -14.99 -2.68 -2.43
CA LYS A 79 -15.71 -3.52 -1.47
C LYS A 79 -14.89 -4.76 -1.06
N ALA A 80 -13.64 -4.52 -0.70
CA ALA A 80 -12.70 -5.55 -0.29
C ALA A 80 -12.83 -5.92 1.20
N ILE A 81 -13.45 -5.05 2.01
CA ILE A 81 -13.60 -5.22 3.45
C ILE A 81 -15.01 -5.71 3.75
N LYS A 82 -15.12 -6.67 4.65
CA LYS A 82 -16.39 -7.16 5.19
C LYS A 82 -16.29 -7.22 6.70
N ILE A 83 -17.29 -6.65 7.38
CA ILE A 83 -17.34 -6.59 8.84
C ILE A 83 -18.67 -7.14 9.31
N THR A 84 -18.61 -8.16 10.16
CA THR A 84 -19.79 -8.67 10.86
C THR A 84 -19.78 -8.09 12.27
N PRO A 85 -20.80 -7.27 12.64
CA PRO A 85 -20.92 -6.75 14.00
C PRO A 85 -21.03 -7.87 15.04
N PRO A 86 -20.72 -7.59 16.31
CA PRO A 86 -20.94 -8.57 17.38
C PRO A 86 -22.42 -8.91 17.49
N GLY A 87 -22.70 -10.16 17.82
CA GLY A 87 -24.06 -10.61 18.14
C GLY A 87 -24.63 -9.93 19.40
N PRO A 88 -25.91 -10.19 19.75
CA PRO A 88 -26.53 -9.60 20.93
C PRO A 88 -25.71 -9.85 22.19
N ALA A 89 -25.62 -8.82 23.03
CA ALA A 89 -24.83 -8.78 24.24
C ALA A 89 -25.13 -9.99 25.16
N GLY A 90 -24.27 -10.94 25.22
CA GLY A 90 -24.41 -12.17 26.02
C GLY A 90 -23.34 -13.21 25.70
N GLN A 91 -22.70 -13.11 24.54
CA GLN A 91 -21.71 -14.12 24.13
C GLN A 91 -20.23 -13.74 24.43
N LEU A 92 -19.99 -12.54 24.92
CA LEU A 92 -18.63 -11.99 25.10
C LEU A 92 -18.43 -11.34 26.48
N ALA A 93 -19.01 -11.94 27.54
CA ALA A 93 -19.05 -11.38 28.91
C ALA A 93 -17.67 -11.24 29.60
N ASP A 94 -16.60 -11.79 29.06
CA ASP A 94 -15.31 -11.86 29.75
C ASP A 94 -14.35 -10.67 29.50
N ARG A 95 -14.71 -9.69 28.63
CA ARG A 95 -13.82 -8.56 28.31
C ARG A 95 -14.58 -7.22 28.32
N PRO A 96 -14.02 -6.16 28.93
CA PRO A 96 -14.73 -4.88 29.16
C PRO A 96 -15.11 -4.10 27.89
N ASN A 97 -14.62 -4.43 26.72
CA ASN A 97 -15.02 -3.81 25.44
C ASN A 97 -15.49 -4.83 24.39
N ALA A 98 -15.77 -6.04 24.81
CA ALA A 98 -16.16 -7.14 23.94
C ALA A 98 -17.43 -6.87 23.13
N GLU A 99 -18.35 -6.07 23.66
CA GLU A 99 -19.61 -5.69 23.01
C GLU A 99 -19.42 -4.92 21.69
N LYS A 100 -18.27 -4.25 21.51
CA LYS A 100 -17.98 -3.42 20.33
C LYS A 100 -17.05 -4.09 19.35
N MET A 101 -16.42 -5.21 19.72
CA MET A 101 -15.48 -5.89 18.84
C MET A 101 -16.20 -6.57 17.68
N PRO A 102 -15.66 -6.53 16.43
CA PRO A 102 -16.25 -7.26 15.32
C PRO A 102 -16.20 -8.77 15.59
N ALA A 103 -17.32 -9.46 15.35
CA ALA A 103 -17.34 -10.91 15.36
C ALA A 103 -16.41 -11.45 14.26
N GLU A 104 -16.57 -10.90 13.06
CA GLU A 104 -15.69 -11.20 11.91
C GLU A 104 -15.21 -9.90 11.27
N PHE A 105 -13.97 -9.92 10.83
CA PHE A 105 -13.39 -8.85 10.04
C PHE A 105 -12.53 -9.50 8.96
N GLU A 106 -12.88 -9.27 7.72
CA GLU A 106 -12.19 -9.85 6.58
C GLU A 106 -11.76 -8.78 5.58
N ILE A 107 -10.55 -8.91 5.06
CA ILE A 107 -10.07 -8.11 3.92
C ILE A 107 -9.64 -9.04 2.80
N ASN A 108 -10.27 -8.90 1.66
CA ASN A 108 -9.84 -9.59 0.45
C ASN A 108 -8.69 -8.82 -0.21
N MET A 109 -7.45 -9.30 -0.01
CA MET A 109 -6.23 -8.64 -0.51
C MET A 109 -6.15 -8.64 -2.04
N LEU A 110 -6.85 -9.57 -2.73
CA LEU A 110 -6.91 -9.58 -4.20
C LEU A 110 -7.82 -8.48 -4.77
N ARG A 111 -8.78 -8.00 -3.97
CA ARG A 111 -9.64 -6.88 -4.35
C ARG A 111 -9.10 -5.55 -3.87
N CYS A 112 -8.30 -5.55 -2.80
CA CYS A 112 -7.77 -4.35 -2.21
C CYS A 112 -6.88 -3.60 -3.21
N ILE A 113 -7.11 -2.30 -3.37
CA ILE A 113 -6.32 -1.39 -4.22
C ILE A 113 -5.34 -0.54 -3.40
N PHE A 114 -5.19 -0.83 -2.11
CA PHE A 114 -4.28 -0.15 -1.18
C PHE A 114 -4.42 1.38 -1.16
N CYS A 115 -5.62 1.91 -1.38
CA CYS A 115 -5.90 3.34 -1.46
C CYS A 115 -5.77 4.10 -0.12
N GLY A 116 -5.90 3.40 1.01
CA GLY A 116 -5.77 3.98 2.34
C GLY A 116 -7.03 4.63 2.92
N PHE A 117 -8.15 4.68 2.21
CA PHE A 117 -9.38 5.30 2.70
C PHE A 117 -9.91 4.66 3.99
N CYS A 118 -9.71 3.35 4.15
CA CYS A 118 -10.07 2.65 5.38
C CYS A 118 -9.32 3.19 6.60
N GLN A 119 -8.06 3.54 6.43
CA GLN A 119 -7.23 4.13 7.47
C GLN A 119 -7.64 5.59 7.76
N GLU A 120 -7.95 6.36 6.71
CA GLU A 120 -8.34 7.77 6.85
C GLU A 120 -9.68 7.96 7.56
N VAL A 121 -10.63 7.05 7.32
CA VAL A 121 -11.99 7.14 7.87
C VAL A 121 -12.10 6.55 9.27
N CYS A 122 -11.12 5.76 9.72
CA CYS A 122 -11.22 5.06 11.00
C CYS A 122 -11.13 6.04 12.18
N PRO A 123 -12.21 6.19 13.00
CA PRO A 123 -12.19 7.10 14.14
C PRO A 123 -11.31 6.59 15.28
N GLU A 124 -11.22 5.27 15.46
CA GLU A 124 -10.48 4.61 16.53
C GLU A 124 -9.01 4.34 16.17
N GLU A 125 -8.59 4.71 14.95
CA GLU A 125 -7.25 4.39 14.47
C GLU A 125 -6.90 2.91 14.67
N ALA A 126 -7.82 2.03 14.26
CA ALA A 126 -7.71 0.60 14.44
C ALA A 126 -7.12 -0.11 13.23
N ILE A 127 -7.11 0.52 12.05
CA ILE A 127 -6.62 -0.03 10.79
C ILE A 127 -5.55 0.86 10.19
N PHE A 128 -4.45 0.24 9.77
CA PHE A 128 -3.30 0.94 9.18
C PHE A 128 -2.78 0.22 7.96
N LEU A 129 -1.97 0.91 7.16
CA LEU A 129 -1.25 0.32 6.04
C LEU A 129 0.23 0.17 6.39
N GLN A 130 0.74 -1.04 6.24
CA GLN A 130 2.14 -1.35 6.48
C GLN A 130 3.02 -0.96 5.28
N LYS A 131 4.32 -1.09 5.46
CA LYS A 131 5.31 -0.85 4.40
C LYS A 131 5.61 -2.09 3.57
N ASP A 132 5.03 -3.24 3.92
CA ASP A 132 5.25 -4.47 3.17
C ASP A 132 4.52 -4.44 1.83
N TYR A 133 5.25 -4.75 0.77
CA TYR A 133 4.77 -4.85 -0.61
C TYR A 133 4.83 -6.29 -1.14
N SER A 134 5.34 -7.24 -0.35
CA SER A 134 5.59 -8.62 -0.78
C SER A 134 4.40 -9.54 -0.50
N LEU A 135 3.19 -9.06 -0.71
CA LEU A 135 1.98 -9.86 -0.54
C LEU A 135 1.88 -10.93 -1.63
N THR A 136 2.07 -12.16 -1.24
CA THR A 136 1.95 -13.33 -2.12
C THR A 136 1.11 -14.41 -1.45
N GLY A 137 0.43 -15.20 -2.27
CA GLY A 137 -0.34 -16.36 -1.83
C GLY A 137 -0.52 -17.35 -2.96
N THR A 138 -0.68 -18.61 -2.62
CA THR A 138 -0.85 -19.72 -3.58
C THR A 138 -2.31 -19.94 -3.95
N SER A 139 -3.24 -19.45 -3.14
CA SER A 139 -4.68 -19.58 -3.36
C SER A 139 -5.44 -18.29 -3.07
N ARG A 140 -6.66 -18.20 -3.65
CA ARG A 140 -7.54 -17.05 -3.39
C ARG A 140 -8.02 -16.99 -1.94
N THR A 141 -8.23 -18.11 -1.32
CA THR A 141 -8.68 -18.21 0.07
C THR A 141 -7.60 -17.75 1.04
N GLU A 142 -6.35 -18.06 0.76
CA GLU A 142 -5.21 -17.57 1.53
C GLU A 142 -5.07 -16.04 1.51
N MET A 143 -5.51 -15.41 0.44
CA MET A 143 -5.48 -13.96 0.28
C MET A 143 -6.72 -13.25 0.87
N ILE A 144 -7.60 -13.96 1.53
CA ILE A 144 -8.64 -13.39 2.39
C ILE A 144 -8.11 -13.38 3.81
N TYR A 145 -7.73 -12.20 4.28
CA TYR A 145 -7.17 -12.04 5.62
C TYR A 145 -8.29 -11.84 6.63
N ASN A 146 -8.39 -12.78 7.56
CA ASN A 146 -9.32 -12.74 8.67
C ASN A 146 -8.81 -11.82 9.79
N LYS A 147 -9.65 -11.58 10.78
CA LYS A 147 -9.38 -10.70 11.93
C LYS A 147 -8.07 -11.09 12.65
N GLU A 148 -7.87 -12.37 12.92
CA GLU A 148 -6.72 -12.90 13.64
C GLU A 148 -5.42 -12.58 12.88
N ARG A 149 -5.37 -12.90 11.59
CA ARG A 149 -4.20 -12.64 10.74
C ARG A 149 -3.90 -11.15 10.62
N LEU A 150 -4.94 -10.31 10.51
CA LEU A 150 -4.77 -8.86 10.45
C LEU A 150 -4.20 -8.27 11.75
N LEU A 151 -4.59 -8.82 12.89
CA LEU A 151 -4.08 -8.41 14.21
C LEU A 151 -2.66 -8.93 14.47
N GLU A 152 -2.32 -10.12 14.02
CA GLU A 152 -0.96 -10.66 14.07
C GLU A 152 0.02 -9.79 13.28
N LEU A 153 -0.39 -9.33 12.09
CA LEU A 153 0.42 -8.44 11.26
C LEU A 153 0.64 -7.07 11.89
N GLY A 154 -0.34 -6.57 12.62
CA GLY A 154 -0.32 -5.22 13.18
C GLY A 154 0.35 -5.11 14.55
N GLY A 155 0.19 -6.12 15.37
CA GLY A 155 0.69 -6.10 16.75
C GLY A 155 0.06 -5.00 17.62
N THR A 156 0.74 -4.66 18.71
CA THR A 156 0.29 -3.63 19.65
C THR A 156 0.71 -2.24 19.17
N HIS A 157 -0.25 -1.33 19.02
CA HIS A 157 0.02 0.04 18.63
C HIS A 157 0.03 0.98 19.83
N THR A 158 1.17 1.65 20.05
CA THR A 158 1.41 2.51 21.23
C THR A 158 1.36 4.00 20.94
N GLY A 159 0.97 4.43 19.75
CA GLY A 159 1.03 5.84 19.38
C GLY A 159 -0.15 6.33 18.54
N VAL A 160 -0.29 7.65 18.48
CA VAL A 160 -1.17 8.35 17.54
C VAL A 160 -0.45 8.41 16.18
N GLN A 161 -1.15 8.13 15.11
CA GLN A 161 -0.54 8.28 13.77
C GLN A 161 -0.28 9.74 13.43
N LYS A 162 0.99 10.07 13.34
CA LYS A 162 1.45 11.42 13.00
C LYS A 162 1.12 11.86 11.57
N TRP A 163 0.76 10.92 10.68
CA TRP A 163 0.50 11.23 9.26
C TRP A 163 -0.77 12.09 9.04
N LYS A 164 -1.67 12.18 10.02
CA LYS A 164 -2.82 13.10 9.96
C LYS A 164 -2.41 14.57 10.08
N HIS A 165 -1.19 14.85 10.47
CA HIS A 165 -0.67 16.22 10.61
C HIS A 165 0.21 16.57 9.40
N LYS A 166 -0.34 17.40 8.48
CA LYS A 166 0.39 17.90 7.28
C LYS A 166 1.78 18.49 7.56
N ALA A 167 2.00 18.98 8.79
CA ALA A 167 3.30 19.53 9.23
C ALA A 167 4.41 18.46 9.32
N ASP A 168 4.07 17.19 9.54
CA ASP A 168 5.06 16.12 9.66
C ASP A 168 5.42 15.50 8.31
N GLU A 169 4.55 15.66 7.29
CA GLU A 169 4.86 15.23 5.90
C GLU A 169 5.97 16.09 5.28
N ALA A 170 5.97 17.38 5.56
CA ALA A 170 7.01 18.29 5.06
C ALA A 170 8.40 17.92 5.61
N LYS A 171 8.51 17.55 6.89
CA LYS A 171 9.76 17.10 7.51
C LYS A 171 10.23 15.73 7.02
N ALA A 172 9.31 14.83 6.67
CA ALA A 172 9.66 13.53 6.10
C ALA A 172 10.23 13.64 4.68
N GLN A 173 9.80 14.65 3.89
CA GLN A 173 10.34 14.92 2.56
C GLN A 173 11.73 15.54 2.58
N GLU A 174 12.08 16.33 3.60
CA GLU A 174 13.42 16.91 3.76
C GLU A 174 14.52 15.88 4.09
N THR A 175 14.15 14.71 4.63
CA THR A 175 15.11 13.66 5.01
C THR A 175 15.45 12.67 3.90
N PHE A 176 14.79 12.75 2.74
CA PHE A 176 15.09 11.93 1.57
C PHE A 176 15.42 12.83 0.37
N PRO A 177 16.69 13.18 0.15
CA PRO A 177 17.07 13.79 -1.12
C PRO A 177 16.85 12.76 -2.22
N VAL A 178 15.85 13.03 -3.07
CA VAL A 178 15.65 12.29 -4.31
C VAL A 178 16.79 12.70 -5.24
N THR A 179 17.90 12.01 -5.18
CA THR A 179 18.98 12.12 -6.17
C THR A 179 18.58 11.26 -7.36
N PHE A 180 18.10 11.93 -8.43
CA PHE A 180 17.92 11.33 -9.75
C PHE A 180 19.25 11.10 -10.46
#